data_e965af83eca213e7d20a44345e17d6ce
#
_entry.id   e965af83eca213e7d20a44345e17d6ce
#
_cell.length_a   1.000
_cell.length_b   1.000
_cell.length_c   1.000
_cell.angle_alpha   90.00
_cell.angle_beta   90.00
_cell.angle_gamma   90.00
#
_symmetry.space_group_name_H-M   'P 1'
#
loop_
_entity.id
_entity.type
_entity.pdbx_description
1 polymer ?
#
loop_
_entity_poly.entity_id
_entity_poly.type
_entity_poly.pdbx_seq_one_letter_code
_entity_poly.pdbx_strand_id
1 'polypeptide(L)'
;MRPVIIKAYGALSPAGEEAYEAVRSVLESRVLDTDAVELVGDLVTIGYEGEAFPDDEVVDALKPFLCETSWGKLDIIDLEAWTLRRYSFAKGQLTDHTATLDKALDPCALH
;
A
#
# COMPACT_ATOMS: atom_id res chain seq x y z
N MET A 1 10.97 12.95 18.82
CA MET A 1 10.28 12.84 17.51
C MET A 1 10.88 11.68 16.73
N ARG A 2 10.04 10.79 16.25
CA ARG A 2 10.51 9.68 15.42
C ARG A 2 10.70 10.13 13.98
N PRO A 3 11.77 9.72 13.31
CA PRO A 3 11.96 10.09 11.91
C PRO A 3 10.93 9.42 11.00
N VAL A 4 10.56 10.11 9.93
CA VAL A 4 9.78 9.48 8.87
C VAL A 4 10.75 8.85 7.88
N ILE A 5 10.76 7.53 7.83
CA ILE A 5 11.63 6.75 6.94
C ILE A 5 10.82 6.08 5.84
N ILE A 6 9.60 5.63 6.18
CA ILE A 6 8.72 4.92 5.27
C ILE A 6 7.45 5.73 5.05
N LYS A 7 7.07 5.86 3.79
CA LYS A 7 5.76 6.40 3.40
C LYS A 7 5.03 5.33 2.60
N ALA A 8 3.77 5.08 2.96
CA ALA A 8 2.93 4.11 2.26
C ALA A 8 1.64 4.77 1.81
N TYR A 9 1.38 4.76 0.52
CA TYR A 9 0.18 5.35 -0.06
C TYR A 9 -0.44 4.40 -1.06
N GLY A 10 -1.73 4.17 -0.94
CA GLY A 10 -2.39 3.28 -1.86
C GLY A 10 -3.89 3.33 -1.81
N ALA A 11 -4.49 2.62 -2.74
CA ALA A 11 -5.92 2.46 -2.83
C ALA A 11 -6.26 1.16 -3.56
N LEU A 12 -7.39 0.56 -3.20
CA LEU A 12 -7.93 -0.63 -3.85
C LEU A 12 -9.44 -0.48 -4.00
N SER A 13 -9.95 -0.72 -5.19
CA SER A 13 -11.39 -0.68 -5.49
C SER A 13 -11.72 -1.69 -6.58
N PRO A 14 -12.88 -2.35 -6.55
CA PRO A 14 -13.82 -2.36 -5.45
C PRO A 14 -13.29 -3.18 -4.28
N ALA A 15 -13.52 -2.71 -3.06
CA ALA A 15 -13.15 -3.40 -1.85
C ALA A 15 -14.24 -3.14 -0.81
N GLY A 16 -14.44 -4.08 0.09
CA GLY A 16 -15.47 -3.99 1.08
C GLY A 16 -14.93 -3.82 2.48
N GLU A 17 -15.85 -3.85 3.42
CA GLU A 17 -15.54 -3.74 4.83
C GLU A 17 -14.60 -4.85 5.32
N GLU A 18 -14.74 -6.06 4.77
CA GLU A 18 -13.86 -7.17 5.15
C GLU A 18 -12.40 -6.91 4.77
N ALA A 19 -12.16 -6.33 3.58
CA ALA A 19 -10.81 -5.95 3.16
C ALA A 19 -10.25 -4.85 4.06
N TYR A 20 -11.07 -3.86 4.38
CA TYR A 20 -10.72 -2.78 5.30
C TYR A 20 -10.32 -3.34 6.67
N GLU A 21 -11.14 -4.23 7.24
CA GLU A 21 -10.87 -4.82 8.54
C GLU A 21 -9.62 -5.71 8.52
N ALA A 22 -9.36 -6.40 7.42
CA ALA A 22 -8.17 -7.24 7.30
C ALA A 22 -6.89 -6.37 7.37
N VAL A 23 -6.87 -5.25 6.67
CA VAL A 23 -5.73 -4.31 6.72
C VAL A 23 -5.61 -3.70 8.11
N ARG A 24 -6.73 -3.27 8.67
CA ARG A 24 -6.76 -2.67 10.00
C ARG A 24 -6.20 -3.62 11.06
N SER A 25 -6.53 -4.91 10.97
CA SER A 25 -6.02 -5.93 11.89
C SER A 25 -4.49 -6.08 11.79
N VAL A 26 -3.92 -5.98 10.61
CA VAL A 26 -2.47 -6.00 10.42
C VAL A 26 -1.84 -4.80 11.12
N LEU A 27 -2.37 -3.61 10.90
CA LEU A 27 -1.85 -2.38 11.53
C LEU A 27 -1.95 -2.46 13.05
N GLU A 28 -3.07 -2.95 13.56
CA GLU A 28 -3.30 -3.11 14.99
C GLU A 28 -2.31 -4.10 15.61
N SER A 29 -2.04 -5.23 14.94
CA SER A 29 -1.10 -6.24 15.41
C SER A 29 0.34 -5.74 15.46
N ARG A 30 0.66 -4.72 14.67
CA ARG A 30 1.98 -4.08 14.64
C ARG A 30 2.04 -2.81 15.48
N VAL A 31 0.97 -2.52 16.24
CA VAL A 31 0.86 -1.33 17.09
C VAL A 31 1.03 -0.05 16.27
N LEU A 32 0.47 -0.06 15.05
CA LEU A 32 0.45 1.10 14.17
C LEU A 32 -0.92 1.78 14.21
N ASP A 33 -0.96 3.03 13.78
CA ASP A 33 -2.18 3.81 13.74
C ASP A 33 -3.17 3.21 12.74
N THR A 34 -4.32 2.76 13.23
CA THR A 34 -5.37 2.17 12.40
C THR A 34 -6.07 3.19 11.51
N ASP A 35 -5.91 4.48 11.79
CA ASP A 35 -6.44 5.55 10.94
C ASP A 35 -5.69 5.66 9.62
N ALA A 36 -4.55 4.95 9.48
CA ALA A 36 -3.81 4.88 8.23
C ALA A 36 -4.61 4.17 7.12
N VAL A 37 -5.59 3.34 7.47
CA VAL A 37 -6.49 2.71 6.50
C VAL A 37 -7.88 3.29 6.66
N GLU A 38 -8.53 3.60 5.53
CA GLU A 38 -9.90 4.13 5.51
C GLU A 38 -10.72 3.42 4.45
N LEU A 39 -12.02 3.36 4.69
CA LEU A 39 -12.99 2.83 3.72
C LEU A 39 -13.96 3.95 3.37
N VAL A 40 -14.02 4.31 2.09
CA VAL A 40 -14.96 5.31 1.57
C VAL A 40 -15.74 4.66 0.43
N GLY A 41 -17.01 4.33 0.66
CA GLY A 41 -17.79 3.56 -0.29
C GLY A 41 -17.19 2.17 -0.48
N ASP A 42 -16.73 1.87 -1.69
CA ASP A 42 -16.04 0.62 -2.02
C ASP A 42 -14.53 0.82 -2.23
N LEU A 43 -13.99 1.95 -1.80
CA LEU A 43 -12.59 2.29 -1.95
C LEU A 43 -11.88 2.18 -0.59
N VAL A 44 -10.92 1.27 -0.49
CA VAL A 44 -10.01 1.19 0.65
C VAL A 44 -8.77 2.01 0.32
N THR A 45 -8.43 2.97 1.19
CA THR A 45 -7.26 3.81 1.01
C THR A 45 -6.27 3.61 2.15
N ILE A 46 -4.98 3.77 1.84
CA ILE A 46 -3.91 3.66 2.82
C ILE A 46 -3.06 4.92 2.72
N GLY A 47 -2.80 5.53 3.87
CA GLY A 47 -1.91 6.68 3.98
C GLY A 47 -1.15 6.61 5.28
N TYR A 48 0.16 6.38 5.21
CA TYR A 48 1.00 6.16 6.37
C TYR A 48 2.36 6.83 6.20
N GLU A 49 2.87 7.38 7.30
CA GLU A 49 4.23 7.90 7.38
C GLU A 49 4.78 7.51 8.76
N GLY A 50 5.97 6.89 8.78
CA GLY A 50 6.58 6.46 10.02
C GLY A 50 7.91 5.76 9.83
N GLU A 51 8.34 4.98 10.83
CA GLU A 51 9.61 4.28 10.80
C GLU A 51 9.57 2.98 9.99
N ALA A 52 8.44 2.29 10.01
CA ALA A 52 8.28 0.99 9.35
C ALA A 52 6.82 0.77 8.99
N PHE A 53 6.60 0.04 7.91
CA PHE A 53 5.26 -0.34 7.46
C PHE A 53 5.29 -1.81 7.03
N PRO A 54 4.35 -2.65 7.50
CA PRO A 54 4.33 -4.09 7.17
C PRO A 54 3.68 -4.33 5.81
N ASP A 55 4.32 -3.89 4.74
CA ASP A 55 3.76 -3.94 3.39
C ASP A 55 3.42 -5.35 2.93
N ASP A 56 4.30 -6.34 3.19
CA ASP A 56 4.03 -7.72 2.79
C ASP A 56 2.79 -8.28 3.49
N GLU A 57 2.61 -8.01 4.77
CA GLU A 57 1.45 -8.47 5.52
C GLU A 57 0.17 -7.79 5.05
N VAL A 58 0.23 -6.49 4.75
CA VAL A 58 -0.91 -5.73 4.25
C VAL A 58 -1.35 -6.27 2.88
N VAL A 59 -0.39 -6.50 2.00
CA VAL A 59 -0.66 -7.05 0.67
C VAL A 59 -1.24 -8.46 0.77
N ASP A 60 -0.68 -9.31 1.64
CA ASP A 60 -1.21 -10.65 1.86
C ASP A 60 -2.65 -10.61 2.40
N ALA A 61 -2.94 -9.64 3.25
CA ALA A 61 -4.29 -9.45 3.78
C ALA A 61 -5.29 -9.04 2.69
N LEU A 62 -4.83 -8.31 1.66
CA LEU A 62 -5.67 -7.86 0.56
C LEU A 62 -5.89 -8.92 -0.52
N LYS A 63 -4.96 -9.86 -0.68
CA LYS A 63 -5.03 -10.87 -1.75
C LYS A 63 -6.37 -11.62 -1.83
N PRO A 64 -6.98 -12.09 -0.72
CA PRO A 64 -8.25 -12.82 -0.80
C PRO A 64 -9.42 -12.01 -1.36
N PHE A 65 -9.30 -10.69 -1.37
CA PHE A 65 -10.36 -9.77 -1.79
C PHE A 65 -10.20 -9.28 -3.23
N LEU A 66 -9.14 -9.69 -3.92
CA LEU A 66 -8.93 -9.32 -5.31
C LEU A 66 -9.89 -10.08 -6.22
N CYS A 67 -10.50 -9.37 -7.17
CA CYS A 67 -11.38 -9.94 -8.17
C CYS A 67 -11.04 -9.36 -9.55
N GLU A 68 -11.71 -9.86 -10.60
CA GLU A 68 -11.42 -9.43 -11.97
C GLU A 68 -11.59 -7.92 -12.19
N THR A 69 -12.47 -7.28 -11.41
CA THR A 69 -12.72 -5.85 -11.52
C THR A 69 -11.83 -5.01 -10.60
N SER A 70 -11.02 -5.66 -9.76
CA SER A 70 -10.14 -4.95 -8.83
C SER A 70 -9.07 -4.17 -9.58
N TRP A 71 -8.85 -2.96 -9.11
CA TRP A 71 -7.73 -2.13 -9.56
C TRP A 71 -7.22 -1.30 -8.39
N GLY A 72 -5.98 -0.93 -8.46
CA GLY A 72 -5.38 -0.11 -7.43
C GLY A 72 -3.89 -0.29 -7.37
N LYS A 73 -3.29 0.35 -6.39
CA LYS A 73 -1.86 0.25 -6.14
C LYS A 73 -1.55 0.56 -4.68
N LEU A 74 -0.39 0.09 -4.24
CA LEU A 74 0.19 0.46 -2.95
C LEU A 74 1.65 0.80 -3.20
N ASP A 75 2.03 2.04 -2.93
CA ASP A 75 3.40 2.53 -3.09
C ASP A 75 4.07 2.61 -1.73
N ILE A 76 5.23 1.99 -1.60
CA ILE A 76 6.05 2.03 -0.40
C ILE A 76 7.33 2.79 -0.75
N ILE A 77 7.49 3.95 -0.15
CA ILE A 77 8.66 4.80 -0.34
C ILE A 77 9.57 4.64 0.87
N ASP A 78 10.78 4.13 0.63
CA ASP A 78 11.80 3.97 1.65
C ASP A 78 12.83 5.08 1.47
N LEU A 79 12.81 6.07 2.37
CA LEU A 79 13.68 7.23 2.28
C LEU A 79 15.12 6.92 2.69
N GLU A 80 15.33 5.86 3.49
CA GLU A 80 16.66 5.42 3.88
C GLU A 80 17.34 4.65 2.75
N ALA A 81 16.64 3.68 2.16
CA ALA A 81 17.14 2.91 1.03
C ALA A 81 17.05 3.67 -0.30
N TRP A 82 16.28 4.76 -0.33
CA TRP A 82 16.02 5.59 -1.50
C TRP A 82 15.35 4.79 -2.63
N THR A 83 14.29 4.04 -2.26
CA THR A 83 13.56 3.18 -3.18
C THR A 83 12.07 3.43 -3.13
N LEU A 84 11.40 3.10 -4.24
CA LEU A 84 9.95 3.01 -4.35
C LEU A 84 9.61 1.57 -4.74
N ARG A 85 8.79 0.91 -3.92
CA ARG A 85 8.21 -0.39 -4.28
C ARG A 85 6.73 -0.17 -4.56
N ARG A 86 6.29 -0.54 -5.75
CA ARG A 86 4.90 -0.43 -6.16
C ARG A 86 4.27 -1.80 -6.29
N TYR A 87 3.21 -2.03 -5.53
CA TYR A 87 2.32 -3.16 -5.73
C TYR A 87 1.16 -2.68 -6.59
N SER A 88 0.87 -3.39 -7.66
CA SER A 88 -0.23 -3.05 -8.57
C SER A 88 -1.26 -4.17 -8.56
N PHE A 89 -2.52 -3.79 -8.42
CA PHE A 89 -3.65 -4.70 -8.41
C PHE A 89 -4.48 -4.46 -9.67
N ALA A 90 -4.63 -5.48 -10.48
CA ALA A 90 -5.44 -5.39 -11.69
C ALA A 90 -5.91 -6.77 -12.10
N LYS A 91 -7.19 -6.88 -12.48
CA LYS A 91 -7.78 -8.11 -13.01
C LYS A 91 -7.58 -9.33 -12.09
N GLY A 92 -7.68 -9.11 -10.78
CA GLY A 92 -7.52 -10.17 -9.80
C GLY A 92 -6.07 -10.57 -9.54
N GLN A 93 -5.11 -9.89 -10.13
CA GLN A 93 -3.69 -10.21 -10.01
C GLN A 93 -2.93 -9.12 -9.29
N LEU A 94 -1.86 -9.55 -8.62
CA LEU A 94 -0.91 -8.67 -7.95
C LEU A 94 0.43 -8.74 -8.65
N THR A 95 1.00 -7.59 -8.97
CA THR A 95 2.38 -7.49 -9.44
C THR A 95 3.12 -6.49 -8.57
N ASP A 96 4.44 -6.62 -8.47
CA ASP A 96 5.24 -5.65 -7.74
C ASP A 96 6.50 -5.29 -8.52
N HIS A 97 6.97 -4.06 -8.28
CA HIS A 97 8.15 -3.53 -8.94
C HIS A 97 8.86 -2.57 -7.99
N THR A 98 10.18 -2.67 -7.93
CA THR A 98 11.00 -1.78 -7.10
C THR A 98 11.98 -1.02 -7.97
N ALA A 99 12.12 0.28 -7.73
CA ALA A 99 13.06 1.15 -8.42
C ALA A 99 13.70 2.10 -7.41
N THR A 100 14.84 2.68 -7.77
CA THR A 100 15.41 3.78 -6.97
C THR A 100 14.51 5.01 -7.11
N LEU A 101 14.47 5.86 -6.09
CA LEU A 101 13.67 7.08 -6.16
C LEU A 101 14.14 8.01 -7.28
N ASP A 102 15.43 8.07 -7.55
CA ASP A 102 15.96 8.86 -8.66
C ASP A 102 15.34 8.45 -9.99
N LYS A 103 15.26 7.14 -10.22
CA LYS A 103 14.67 6.58 -11.43
C LYS A 103 13.15 6.72 -11.44
N ALA A 104 12.51 6.53 -10.28
CA ALA A 104 11.06 6.64 -10.16
C ALA A 104 10.58 8.09 -10.40
N LEU A 105 11.41 9.08 -10.08
CA LEU A 105 11.11 10.50 -10.28
C LEU A 105 11.47 11.00 -11.69
N ASP A 106 12.18 10.18 -12.48
CA ASP A 106 12.48 10.50 -13.88
C ASP A 106 11.21 10.48 -14.70
N PRO A 107 10.84 11.59 -15.39
CA PRO A 107 9.64 11.61 -16.22
C PRO A 107 9.59 10.51 -17.27
N CYS A 108 10.75 10.11 -17.80
CA CYS A 108 10.84 9.04 -18.80
C CYS A 108 10.57 7.67 -18.18
N ALA A 109 10.85 7.46 -16.92
CA ALA A 109 10.63 6.19 -16.23
C ALA A 109 9.17 5.97 -15.82
N LEU A 110 8.36 7.04 -15.81
CA LEU A 110 6.95 6.99 -15.41
C LEU A 110 5.99 6.70 -16.57
N HIS A 111 6.50 6.53 -17.76
CA HIS A 111 5.71 6.25 -18.96
C HIS A 111 5.67 4.76 -19.35
#